data_b73968563710bd24550191247559c890
#
_entry.id   b73968563710bd24550191247559c890
#
_cell.length_a   1.000
_cell.length_b   1.000
_cell.length_c   1.000
_cell.angle_alpha   90.00
_cell.angle_beta   90.00
_cell.angle_gamma   90.00
#
_symmetry.space_group_name_H-M   'P 1'
#
loop_
_entity.id
_entity.type
_entity.pdbx_description
1 polymer ?
#
loop_
_entity_poly.entity_id
_entity_poly.type
_entity_poly.pdbx_seq_one_letter_code
_entity_poly.pdbx_strand_id
1 'polypeptide(L)'
;MKKMKRRFALMVLWLVAFPCLALDVRTFGAKGDGQHIDSPAINAAIEQASQAGGGTVLLTEGTYLCYSIHLKSNVTLRLEKGAVIKAAPVTDTEGYDEAEHNGWPYQDFGHSHWHNSLLWGENLEHVTLEGEGMIDGTDVLSRGVHQRGPAGPAVANKAVGLRDCSHVTIRGLTFVRCGHFALLLTGVDDLLIEGVTCDTNRDGIDIDCCERAVVRNCRVNSLNDDAIVLKCSYALGWPKPTEHVLIEDCEVSGYDVGSLVDGTCTTRTDRAPDGDGPTGRIKLGTESNGGFRHITIRRCRFTHCRGLALETVDGAEMCDIRVSELVMTDICNSPLYIRLGNRMRAPEGFHASKVSDIRISDIHVTGADSRYACLIAGVEGNPVRDVTVRNMYVRFRGGVTLEDVREQRGRNPFFIPEARQQGQHGEANYPEPSAHGIQPAWGFSISHAEDIRLKDIRLETILPDERPVFHFENTRNIKVSRRQ
;
A
#
# COMPACT_ATOMS: atom_id res chain seq x y z
N MET A 1 33.07 70.02 -1.39
CA MET A 1 32.62 68.72 -0.86
C MET A 1 31.11 68.73 -0.77
N LYS A 2 30.40 68.16 -1.74
CA LYS A 2 28.95 68.02 -1.74
C LYS A 2 28.54 66.66 -1.19
N LYS A 3 27.86 66.61 -0.06
CA LYS A 3 27.27 65.38 0.52
C LYS A 3 26.05 64.98 -0.27
N MET A 4 26.15 63.83 -0.93
CA MET A 4 25.04 63.21 -1.64
C MET A 4 24.24 62.34 -0.62
N LYS A 5 23.03 62.78 -0.28
CA LYS A 5 22.07 62.00 0.56
C LYS A 5 21.41 60.92 -0.30
N ARG A 6 21.78 59.66 -0.11
CA ARG A 6 21.05 58.49 -0.65
C ARG A 6 19.73 58.34 0.14
N ARG A 7 18.60 58.56 -0.53
CA ARG A 7 17.27 58.19 -0.03
C ARG A 7 17.05 56.71 -0.32
N PHE A 8 16.98 55.88 0.72
CA PHE A 8 16.47 54.51 0.62
C PHE A 8 14.93 54.59 0.60
N ALA A 9 14.31 54.23 -0.52
CA ALA A 9 12.88 53.99 -0.57
C ALA A 9 12.60 52.58 -0.04
N LEU A 10 11.98 52.45 1.14
CA LEU A 10 11.45 51.20 1.66
C LEU A 10 10.18 50.88 0.88
N MET A 11 10.25 49.87 0.01
CA MET A 11 9.08 49.33 -0.68
C MET A 11 8.40 48.39 0.30
N VAL A 12 7.36 48.84 1.00
CA VAL A 12 6.52 47.99 1.86
C VAL A 12 5.61 47.20 0.93
N LEU A 13 5.96 45.93 0.71
CA LEU A 13 5.04 44.97 0.09
C LEU A 13 3.90 44.70 1.08
N TRP A 14 2.73 45.24 0.81
CA TRP A 14 1.51 44.86 1.49
C TRP A 14 1.15 43.44 0.99
N LEU A 15 1.41 42.40 1.81
CA LEU A 15 0.75 41.09 1.64
C LEU A 15 -0.73 41.34 1.98
N VAL A 16 -1.54 41.52 0.97
CA VAL A 16 -3.01 41.47 1.13
C VAL A 16 -3.33 39.98 1.27
N ALA A 17 -3.49 39.54 2.51
CA ALA A 17 -4.13 38.26 2.79
C ALA A 17 -5.60 38.37 2.35
N PHE A 18 -5.91 37.95 1.14
CA PHE A 18 -7.30 37.72 0.76
C PHE A 18 -7.85 36.63 1.68
N PRO A 19 -9.02 36.82 2.32
CA PRO A 19 -9.69 35.74 2.98
C PRO A 19 -9.93 34.66 1.89
N CYS A 20 -9.33 33.48 2.06
CA CYS A 20 -9.56 32.37 1.18
C CYS A 20 -11.03 31.93 1.40
N LEU A 21 -11.97 32.53 0.68
CA LEU A 21 -13.36 32.10 0.68
C LEU A 21 -13.37 30.72 0.02
N ALA A 22 -13.91 29.75 0.74
CA ALA A 22 -14.15 28.44 0.16
C ALA A 22 -15.20 28.56 -0.96
N LEU A 23 -14.91 27.99 -2.12
CA LEU A 23 -15.84 27.89 -3.25
C LEU A 23 -16.76 26.70 -3.04
N ASP A 24 -18.02 26.95 -2.67
CA ASP A 24 -19.03 25.90 -2.55
C ASP A 24 -19.43 25.42 -3.96
N VAL A 25 -19.27 24.12 -4.21
CA VAL A 25 -19.58 23.50 -5.52
C VAL A 25 -21.04 23.69 -5.93
N ARG A 26 -21.95 23.91 -4.99
CA ARG A 26 -23.35 24.19 -5.27
C ARG A 26 -23.53 25.53 -6.01
N THR A 27 -22.67 26.48 -5.80
CA THR A 27 -22.66 27.75 -6.55
C THR A 27 -22.24 27.59 -8.00
N PHE A 28 -21.64 26.46 -8.34
CA PHE A 28 -21.27 26.04 -9.70
C PHE A 28 -22.31 25.11 -10.34
N GLY A 29 -23.40 24.80 -9.63
CA GLY A 29 -24.50 24.00 -10.12
C GLY A 29 -24.58 22.58 -9.61
N ALA A 30 -23.65 22.15 -8.76
CA ALA A 30 -23.71 20.82 -8.14
C ALA A 30 -24.99 20.66 -7.30
N LYS A 31 -25.63 19.51 -7.40
CA LYS A 31 -26.90 19.22 -6.69
C LYS A 31 -26.66 18.48 -5.38
N GLY A 32 -25.74 17.53 -5.37
CA GLY A 32 -25.49 16.69 -4.20
C GLY A 32 -26.68 15.83 -3.82
N ASP A 33 -27.51 15.43 -4.77
CA ASP A 33 -28.75 14.66 -4.56
C ASP A 33 -28.62 13.17 -4.91
N GLY A 34 -27.45 12.73 -5.34
CA GLY A 34 -27.14 11.35 -5.71
C GLY A 34 -27.77 10.88 -7.03
N GLN A 35 -28.30 11.80 -7.83
CA GLN A 35 -28.97 11.51 -9.10
C GLN A 35 -28.34 12.26 -10.28
N HIS A 36 -28.01 13.53 -10.09
CA HIS A 36 -27.37 14.34 -11.11
C HIS A 36 -25.86 14.13 -11.12
N ILE A 37 -25.25 14.21 -12.31
CA ILE A 37 -23.79 14.17 -12.42
C ILE A 37 -23.21 15.52 -12.00
N ASP A 38 -22.47 15.54 -10.91
CA ASP A 38 -21.92 16.73 -10.28
C ASP A 38 -20.45 17.00 -10.63
N SER A 39 -19.75 16.04 -11.26
CA SER A 39 -18.32 16.21 -11.62
C SER A 39 -18.04 17.46 -12.48
N PRO A 40 -18.89 17.89 -13.45
CA PRO A 40 -18.63 19.12 -14.20
C PRO A 40 -18.62 20.37 -13.31
N ALA A 41 -19.55 20.47 -12.34
CA ALA A 41 -19.63 21.60 -11.41
C ALA A 41 -18.44 21.61 -10.44
N ILE A 42 -18.03 20.44 -9.92
CA ILE A 42 -16.85 20.29 -9.06
C ILE A 42 -15.58 20.66 -9.84
N ASN A 43 -15.43 20.20 -11.08
CA ASN A 43 -14.28 20.53 -11.93
C ASN A 43 -14.24 22.04 -12.24
N ALA A 44 -15.37 22.69 -12.48
CA ALA A 44 -15.44 24.12 -12.68
C ALA A 44 -15.00 24.91 -11.44
N ALA A 45 -15.40 24.48 -10.24
CA ALA A 45 -14.95 25.09 -8.98
C ALA A 45 -13.44 24.92 -8.74
N ILE A 46 -12.90 23.73 -9.02
CA ILE A 46 -11.46 23.43 -8.93
C ILE A 46 -10.67 24.30 -9.93
N GLU A 47 -11.13 24.40 -11.15
CA GLU A 47 -10.50 25.23 -12.19
C GLU A 47 -10.49 26.70 -11.80
N GLN A 48 -11.61 27.23 -11.28
CA GLN A 48 -11.66 28.62 -10.79
C GLN A 48 -10.73 28.87 -9.61
N ALA A 49 -10.66 27.93 -8.66
CA ALA A 49 -9.72 28.03 -7.54
C ALA A 49 -8.27 28.07 -8.03
N SER A 50 -7.92 27.19 -8.97
CA SER A 50 -6.58 27.10 -9.56
C SER A 50 -6.20 28.40 -10.31
N GLN A 51 -7.10 28.93 -11.12
CA GLN A 51 -6.91 30.20 -11.85
C GLN A 51 -6.74 31.41 -10.91
N ALA A 52 -7.32 31.35 -9.72
CA ALA A 52 -7.14 32.37 -8.68
C ALA A 52 -5.79 32.21 -7.92
N GLY A 53 -4.96 31.23 -8.28
CA GLY A 53 -3.69 30.95 -7.63
C GLY A 53 -3.80 29.94 -6.48
N GLY A 54 -4.94 29.32 -6.30
CA GLY A 54 -5.24 28.33 -5.27
C GLY A 54 -6.47 28.69 -4.44
N GLY A 55 -6.91 27.75 -3.62
CA GLY A 55 -8.06 27.96 -2.75
C GLY A 55 -8.71 26.66 -2.29
N THR A 56 -9.78 26.79 -1.51
CA THR A 56 -10.56 25.66 -1.02
C THR A 56 -11.84 25.52 -1.84
N VAL A 57 -12.05 24.32 -2.40
CA VAL A 57 -13.30 23.90 -3.01
C VAL A 57 -14.04 23.04 -1.98
N LEU A 58 -15.27 23.43 -1.65
CA LEU A 58 -16.05 22.90 -0.56
C LEU A 58 -17.22 22.08 -1.06
N LEU A 59 -17.30 20.82 -0.60
CA LEU A 59 -18.49 19.97 -0.72
C LEU A 59 -19.16 19.91 0.65
N THR A 60 -20.35 20.49 0.76
CA THR A 60 -21.21 20.40 1.94
C THR A 60 -22.00 19.09 1.95
N GLU A 61 -22.74 18.79 3.02
CA GLU A 61 -23.55 17.58 3.14
C GLU A 61 -24.37 17.28 1.87
N GLY A 62 -24.27 16.06 1.34
CA GLY A 62 -24.95 15.60 0.13
C GLY A 62 -24.21 14.48 -0.57
N THR A 63 -24.87 13.84 -1.53
CA THR A 63 -24.27 12.77 -2.35
C THR A 63 -24.01 13.29 -3.77
N TYR A 64 -22.76 13.52 -4.10
CA TYR A 64 -22.30 14.04 -5.38
C TYR A 64 -21.93 12.87 -6.30
N LEU A 65 -22.79 12.58 -7.29
CA LEU A 65 -22.56 11.51 -8.25
C LEU A 65 -21.57 11.99 -9.31
N CYS A 66 -20.43 11.32 -9.44
CA CYS A 66 -19.31 11.82 -10.23
C CYS A 66 -18.68 10.78 -11.15
N TYR A 67 -18.29 11.23 -12.33
CA TYR A 67 -17.20 10.69 -13.11
C TYR A 67 -15.88 11.34 -12.70
N SER A 68 -14.88 11.38 -13.60
CA SER A 68 -13.55 11.89 -13.24
C SER A 68 -13.55 13.35 -12.77
N ILE A 69 -12.89 13.58 -11.65
CA ILE A 69 -12.61 14.88 -11.05
C ILE A 69 -11.12 15.17 -11.25
N HIS A 70 -10.81 16.33 -11.82
CA HIS A 70 -9.45 16.76 -12.17
C HIS A 70 -8.87 17.64 -11.07
N LEU A 71 -7.89 17.12 -10.34
CA LEU A 71 -7.20 17.89 -9.32
C LEU A 71 -6.24 18.92 -9.94
N LYS A 72 -5.95 20.00 -9.21
CA LYS A 72 -5.08 21.08 -9.66
C LYS A 72 -4.15 21.54 -8.54
N SER A 73 -3.01 22.10 -8.92
CA SER A 73 -2.04 22.65 -7.98
C SER A 73 -2.64 23.76 -7.11
N ASN A 74 -2.21 23.83 -5.86
CA ASN A 74 -2.61 24.81 -4.86
C ASN A 74 -4.11 24.74 -4.47
N VAL A 75 -4.81 23.65 -4.77
CA VAL A 75 -6.23 23.50 -4.46
C VAL A 75 -6.43 22.50 -3.33
N THR A 76 -7.26 22.90 -2.38
CA THR A 76 -7.79 22.03 -1.33
C THR A 76 -9.21 21.63 -1.71
N LEU A 77 -9.45 20.33 -1.88
CA LEU A 77 -10.79 19.76 -1.97
C LEU A 77 -11.23 19.32 -0.58
N ARG A 78 -12.20 20.00 0.00
CA ARG A 78 -12.72 19.73 1.34
C ARG A 78 -14.11 19.13 1.29
N LEU A 79 -14.26 17.95 1.87
CA LEU A 79 -15.52 17.27 2.03
C LEU A 79 -15.97 17.40 3.50
N GLU A 80 -17.04 18.13 3.74
CA GLU A 80 -17.61 18.23 5.08
C GLU A 80 -18.24 16.90 5.51
N LYS A 81 -18.53 16.79 6.79
CA LYS A 81 -19.26 15.65 7.32
C LYS A 81 -20.60 15.48 6.60
N GLY A 82 -20.86 14.26 6.12
CA GLY A 82 -22.05 13.95 5.32
C GLY A 82 -21.93 14.26 3.83
N ALA A 83 -20.81 14.84 3.36
CA ALA A 83 -20.51 14.93 1.94
C ALA A 83 -19.98 13.60 1.42
N VAL A 84 -20.55 13.10 0.33
CA VAL A 84 -20.15 11.85 -0.32
C VAL A 84 -19.89 12.10 -1.81
N ILE A 85 -18.65 11.93 -2.25
CA ILE A 85 -18.36 11.77 -3.68
C ILE A 85 -18.61 10.29 -4.01
N LYS A 86 -19.58 10.04 -4.87
CA LYS A 86 -20.03 8.71 -5.25
C LYS A 86 -19.70 8.43 -6.72
N ALA A 87 -19.07 7.29 -6.99
CA ALA A 87 -18.76 6.87 -8.35
C ALA A 87 -20.05 6.66 -9.16
N ALA A 88 -20.12 7.27 -10.32
CA ALA A 88 -21.27 7.16 -11.25
C ALA A 88 -21.16 5.90 -12.12
N PRO A 89 -22.26 5.18 -12.35
CA PRO A 89 -22.27 4.07 -13.31
C PRO A 89 -21.94 4.57 -14.72
N VAL A 90 -21.10 3.83 -15.44
CA VAL A 90 -20.79 4.10 -16.85
C VAL A 90 -22.04 3.86 -17.71
N THR A 91 -22.30 4.74 -18.67
CA THR A 91 -23.37 4.62 -19.66
C THR A 91 -22.78 4.49 -21.08
N ASP A 92 -23.63 4.36 -22.08
CA ASP A 92 -23.19 4.31 -23.48
C ASP A 92 -22.54 5.62 -23.96
N THR A 93 -22.80 6.73 -23.27
CA THR A 93 -22.36 8.08 -23.68
C THR A 93 -21.51 8.81 -22.64
N GLU A 94 -21.47 8.34 -21.41
CA GLU A 94 -20.78 9.01 -20.31
C GLU A 94 -20.00 8.01 -19.45
N GLY A 95 -18.84 8.41 -18.98
CA GLY A 95 -17.97 7.59 -18.15
C GLY A 95 -16.76 8.38 -17.64
N TYR A 96 -15.78 7.64 -17.19
CA TYR A 96 -14.53 8.18 -16.68
C TYR A 96 -13.54 8.48 -17.80
N ASP A 97 -12.54 9.28 -17.49
CA ASP A 97 -11.43 9.53 -18.41
C ASP A 97 -10.75 8.21 -18.78
N GLU A 98 -10.28 8.13 -20.01
CA GLU A 98 -9.54 6.97 -20.47
C GLU A 98 -8.16 6.92 -19.82
N ALA A 99 -7.65 5.71 -19.62
CA ALA A 99 -6.28 5.51 -19.21
C ALA A 99 -5.36 6.12 -20.27
N GLU A 100 -4.38 6.87 -19.81
CA GLU A 100 -3.33 7.41 -20.67
C GLU A 100 -2.52 6.28 -21.29
N HIS A 101 -1.97 6.53 -22.46
CA HIS A 101 -1.12 5.55 -23.13
C HIS A 101 0.21 5.42 -22.41
N ASN A 102 0.51 4.22 -21.90
CA ASN A 102 1.76 3.90 -21.24
C ASN A 102 2.40 2.69 -21.93
N GLY A 103 3.63 2.88 -22.40
CA GLY A 103 4.39 1.85 -23.13
C GLY A 103 5.18 0.88 -22.25
N TRP A 104 5.01 0.90 -20.91
CA TRP A 104 5.84 0.10 -20.01
C TRP A 104 5.16 -1.24 -19.65
N PRO A 105 5.69 -2.39 -20.13
CA PRO A 105 5.03 -3.68 -19.94
C PRO A 105 5.39 -4.40 -18.62
N TYR A 106 6.11 -3.72 -17.69
CA TYR A 106 6.70 -4.37 -16.52
C TYR A 106 5.75 -4.52 -15.34
N GLN A 107 4.73 -3.66 -15.24
CA GLN A 107 3.68 -3.75 -14.25
C GLN A 107 2.40 -4.29 -14.86
N ASP A 108 1.43 -4.64 -14.02
CA ASP A 108 0.08 -4.81 -14.51
C ASP A 108 -0.54 -3.43 -14.84
N PHE A 109 -1.63 -3.45 -15.60
CA PHE A 109 -2.28 -2.23 -16.06
C PHE A 109 -2.70 -1.30 -14.92
N GLY A 110 -3.14 -1.86 -13.79
CA GLY A 110 -3.62 -1.07 -12.67
C GLY A 110 -2.57 -0.13 -12.09
N HIS A 111 -1.30 -0.54 -12.07
CA HIS A 111 -0.19 0.20 -11.44
C HIS A 111 0.49 1.24 -12.34
N SER A 112 0.09 1.37 -13.59
CA SER A 112 0.80 2.21 -14.56
C SER A 112 -0.10 3.16 -15.33
N HIS A 113 -1.30 3.42 -14.83
CA HIS A 113 -2.26 4.37 -15.38
C HIS A 113 -2.99 5.10 -14.25
N TRP A 114 -3.22 6.40 -14.42
CA TRP A 114 -3.77 7.27 -13.37
C TRP A 114 -5.04 8.01 -13.78
N HIS A 115 -5.21 8.36 -15.07
CA HIS A 115 -6.36 9.15 -15.54
C HIS A 115 -7.69 8.41 -15.37
N ASN A 116 -7.71 7.10 -15.55
CA ASN A 116 -8.89 6.27 -15.35
C ASN A 116 -9.24 6.09 -13.86
N SER A 117 -9.47 7.20 -13.19
CA SER A 117 -9.79 7.29 -11.76
C SER A 117 -10.98 8.19 -11.48
N LEU A 118 -11.58 8.06 -10.31
CA LEU A 118 -12.63 8.97 -9.87
C LEU A 118 -12.07 10.37 -9.56
N LEU A 119 -10.90 10.45 -8.94
CA LEU A 119 -10.12 11.69 -8.78
C LEU A 119 -8.71 11.43 -9.31
N TRP A 120 -8.18 12.34 -10.11
CA TRP A 120 -6.81 12.19 -10.55
C TRP A 120 -6.08 13.52 -10.74
N GLY A 121 -4.75 13.44 -10.74
CA GLY A 121 -3.88 14.57 -11.00
C GLY A 121 -2.46 14.15 -11.37
N GLU A 122 -1.84 14.92 -12.23
CA GLU A 122 -0.49 14.67 -12.73
C GLU A 122 0.33 15.97 -12.74
N ASN A 123 1.61 15.89 -12.33
CA ASN A 123 2.53 17.03 -12.27
C ASN A 123 1.99 18.20 -11.40
N LEU A 124 1.40 17.90 -10.25
CA LEU A 124 0.77 18.88 -9.37
C LEU A 124 1.61 19.16 -8.11
N GLU A 125 1.44 20.36 -7.57
CA GLU A 125 2.05 20.79 -6.31
C GLU A 125 0.99 21.30 -5.34
N HIS A 126 1.19 21.06 -4.03
CA HIS A 126 0.33 21.58 -2.96
C HIS A 126 -1.15 21.20 -3.11
N VAL A 127 -1.42 19.92 -3.28
CA VAL A 127 -2.78 19.36 -3.37
C VAL A 127 -3.21 18.86 -1.99
N THR A 128 -4.41 19.23 -1.56
CA THR A 128 -4.99 18.74 -0.31
C THR A 128 -6.36 18.14 -0.56
N LEU A 129 -6.55 16.89 -0.10
CA LEU A 129 -7.86 16.25 0.01
C LEU A 129 -8.15 16.08 1.50
N GLU A 130 -9.21 16.71 2.02
CA GLU A 130 -9.43 16.72 3.46
C GLU A 130 -10.89 16.75 3.89
N GLY A 131 -11.12 16.48 5.16
CA GLY A 131 -12.42 16.61 5.80
C GLY A 131 -12.93 15.33 6.44
N GLU A 132 -14.21 15.30 6.80
CA GLU A 132 -14.87 14.15 7.41
C GLU A 132 -15.86 13.46 6.44
N GLY A 133 -15.76 13.77 5.15
CA GLY A 133 -16.60 13.20 4.11
C GLY A 133 -16.10 11.85 3.61
N MET A 134 -16.81 11.33 2.61
CA MET A 134 -16.59 9.99 2.07
C MET A 134 -16.37 10.02 0.55
N ILE A 135 -15.53 9.12 0.07
CA ILE A 135 -15.38 8.77 -1.35
C ILE A 135 -15.81 7.32 -1.49
N ASP A 136 -16.92 7.08 -2.20
CA ASP A 136 -17.53 5.76 -2.37
C ASP A 136 -17.45 5.31 -3.82
N GLY A 137 -16.64 4.28 -4.08
CA GLY A 137 -16.53 3.63 -5.39
C GLY A 137 -17.74 2.78 -5.78
N THR A 138 -18.63 2.49 -4.85
CA THR A 138 -19.96 1.86 -5.02
C THR A 138 -19.92 0.54 -5.82
N ASP A 139 -18.80 -0.20 -5.78
CA ASP A 139 -18.57 -1.36 -6.65
C ASP A 139 -18.66 -1.05 -8.18
N VAL A 140 -18.70 0.23 -8.54
CA VAL A 140 -18.64 0.71 -9.93
C VAL A 140 -17.19 0.76 -10.41
N LEU A 141 -16.28 1.18 -9.53
CA LEU A 141 -14.87 1.16 -9.85
C LEU A 141 -14.38 -0.28 -10.01
N SER A 142 -13.73 -0.57 -11.14
CA SER A 142 -13.31 -1.92 -11.49
C SER A 142 -12.24 -2.45 -10.55
N ARG A 143 -12.38 -3.69 -10.14
CA ARG A 143 -11.34 -4.37 -9.32
C ARG A 143 -10.14 -4.84 -10.15
N GLY A 144 -10.30 -4.99 -11.46
CA GLY A 144 -9.22 -5.31 -12.40
C GLY A 144 -8.47 -6.60 -12.15
N VAL A 145 -9.03 -7.56 -11.42
CA VAL A 145 -8.35 -8.70 -10.74
C VAL A 145 -7.47 -9.56 -11.64
N HIS A 146 -7.67 -9.58 -12.94
CA HIS A 146 -6.86 -10.39 -13.87
C HIS A 146 -6.70 -9.72 -15.24
N GLN A 147 -7.05 -8.45 -15.36
CA GLN A 147 -6.95 -7.75 -16.64
C GLN A 147 -5.54 -7.20 -16.83
N ARG A 148 -4.77 -7.89 -17.64
CA ARG A 148 -3.59 -7.29 -18.27
C ARG A 148 -4.09 -6.44 -19.43
N GLY A 149 -4.27 -5.15 -19.19
CA GLY A 149 -4.76 -4.21 -20.16
C GLY A 149 -5.81 -3.26 -19.57
N PRO A 150 -6.29 -2.28 -20.35
CA PRO A 150 -7.30 -1.33 -19.88
C PRO A 150 -8.56 -2.05 -19.39
N ALA A 151 -9.13 -1.52 -18.31
CA ALA A 151 -10.41 -1.99 -17.78
C ALA A 151 -11.57 -1.85 -18.80
N GLY A 152 -11.30 -1.24 -19.92
CA GLY A 152 -12.24 -0.87 -20.98
C GLY A 152 -12.36 0.65 -21.12
N PRO A 153 -12.90 1.13 -22.22
CA PRO A 153 -13.14 2.57 -22.41
C PRO A 153 -14.09 3.08 -21.33
N ALA A 154 -13.82 4.30 -20.85
CA ALA A 154 -14.62 5.01 -19.86
C ALA A 154 -14.81 4.32 -18.49
N VAL A 155 -14.04 3.27 -18.15
CA VAL A 155 -14.10 2.57 -16.87
C VAL A 155 -12.93 2.96 -15.97
N ALA A 156 -13.24 3.49 -14.79
CA ALA A 156 -12.24 3.74 -13.75
C ALA A 156 -12.01 2.51 -12.86
N ASN A 157 -10.81 2.41 -12.30
CA ASN A 157 -10.44 1.34 -11.38
C ASN A 157 -9.77 1.83 -10.09
N LYS A 158 -9.80 3.14 -9.83
CA LYS A 158 -9.19 3.79 -8.66
C LYS A 158 -10.06 4.91 -8.12
N ALA A 159 -10.06 5.10 -6.80
CA ALA A 159 -10.69 6.29 -6.24
C ALA A 159 -9.79 7.51 -6.44
N VAL A 160 -8.49 7.43 -6.13
CA VAL A 160 -7.53 8.51 -6.36
C VAL A 160 -6.31 7.97 -7.09
N GLY A 161 -5.95 8.61 -8.20
CA GLY A 161 -4.72 8.38 -8.95
C GLY A 161 -3.87 9.65 -9.03
N LEU A 162 -2.68 9.68 -8.42
CA LEU A 162 -1.74 10.81 -8.52
C LEU A 162 -0.42 10.33 -9.10
N ARG A 163 0.14 11.14 -10.02
CA ARG A 163 1.43 10.89 -10.64
C ARG A 163 2.29 12.15 -10.64
N ASP A 164 3.59 11.97 -10.31
CA ASP A 164 4.59 13.05 -10.37
C ASP A 164 4.13 14.35 -9.66
N CYS A 165 3.64 14.21 -8.41
CA CYS A 165 3.15 15.32 -7.60
C CYS A 165 4.06 15.59 -6.40
N SER A 166 3.92 16.77 -5.78
CA SER A 166 4.64 17.11 -4.56
C SER A 166 3.78 17.89 -3.56
N HIS A 167 4.16 17.83 -2.26
CA HIS A 167 3.44 18.49 -1.19
C HIS A 167 1.95 18.13 -1.15
N VAL A 168 1.67 16.82 -1.13
CA VAL A 168 0.30 16.29 -1.13
C VAL A 168 -0.12 15.94 0.30
N THR A 169 -1.33 16.36 0.67
CA THR A 169 -1.94 16.01 1.96
C THR A 169 -3.30 15.35 1.73
N ILE A 170 -3.50 14.16 2.33
CA ILE A 170 -4.79 13.46 2.35
C ILE A 170 -5.13 13.19 3.80
N ARG A 171 -6.22 13.78 4.34
CA ARG A 171 -6.53 13.63 5.76
C ARG A 171 -8.00 13.57 6.10
N GLY A 172 -8.33 12.73 7.10
CA GLY A 172 -9.64 12.64 7.72
C GLY A 172 -10.74 11.97 6.88
N LEU A 173 -10.50 11.73 5.61
CA LEU A 173 -11.48 11.16 4.67
C LEU A 173 -11.70 9.67 4.87
N THR A 174 -12.89 9.21 4.46
CA THR A 174 -13.24 7.79 4.38
C THR A 174 -13.34 7.35 2.93
N PHE A 175 -12.68 6.25 2.57
CA PHE A 175 -12.70 5.63 1.24
C PHE A 175 -13.36 4.26 1.34
N VAL A 176 -14.37 3.99 0.51
CA VAL A 176 -15.12 2.73 0.54
C VAL A 176 -15.28 2.14 -0.85
N ARG A 177 -15.04 0.82 -0.99
CA ARG A 177 -15.29 0.08 -2.25
C ARG A 177 -14.62 0.67 -3.48
N CYS A 178 -13.34 0.98 -3.37
CA CYS A 178 -12.61 1.83 -4.32
C CYS A 178 -12.02 1.12 -5.54
N GLY A 179 -12.47 -0.07 -5.86
CA GLY A 179 -12.00 -0.79 -7.04
C GLY A 179 -10.67 -1.49 -6.82
N HIS A 180 -9.70 -1.28 -7.70
CA HIS A 180 -8.37 -1.87 -7.60
C HIS A 180 -7.51 -1.14 -6.55
N PHE A 181 -7.60 0.20 -6.49
CA PHE A 181 -6.90 1.02 -5.50
C PHE A 181 -7.83 2.05 -4.86
N ALA A 182 -7.74 2.24 -3.55
CA ALA A 182 -8.29 3.44 -2.96
C ALA A 182 -7.39 4.65 -3.27
N LEU A 183 -6.10 4.54 -3.00
CA LEU A 183 -5.10 5.55 -3.32
C LEU A 183 -3.95 4.91 -4.11
N LEU A 184 -3.72 5.31 -5.36
CA LEU A 184 -2.52 5.00 -6.12
C LEU A 184 -1.69 6.28 -6.27
N LEU A 185 -0.56 6.35 -5.58
CA LEU A 185 0.28 7.53 -5.47
C LEU A 185 1.67 7.18 -6.01
N THR A 186 1.94 7.55 -7.27
CA THR A 186 3.19 7.21 -7.95
C THR A 186 4.02 8.45 -8.18
N GLY A 187 5.26 8.48 -7.65
CA GLY A 187 6.14 9.63 -7.78
C GLY A 187 5.71 10.84 -6.96
N VAL A 188 4.95 10.63 -5.87
CA VAL A 188 4.44 11.71 -5.02
C VAL A 188 5.39 11.97 -3.87
N ASP A 189 6.04 13.12 -3.87
CA ASP A 189 7.01 13.51 -2.85
C ASP A 189 6.41 14.47 -1.82
N ASP A 190 6.98 14.49 -0.59
CA ASP A 190 6.45 15.28 0.53
C ASP A 190 4.96 14.98 0.79
N LEU A 191 4.67 13.70 0.98
CA LEU A 191 3.31 13.16 1.13
C LEU A 191 2.92 13.00 2.60
N LEU A 192 1.74 13.49 2.96
CA LEU A 192 1.11 13.24 4.27
C LEU A 192 -0.24 12.56 4.09
N ILE A 193 -0.41 11.37 4.68
CA ILE A 193 -1.70 10.67 4.80
C ILE A 193 -1.99 10.51 6.28
N GLU A 194 -3.04 11.15 6.78
CA GLU A 194 -3.33 11.20 8.22
C GLU A 194 -4.80 10.99 8.54
N GLY A 195 -5.10 10.08 9.46
CA GLY A 195 -6.45 9.88 9.97
C GLY A 195 -7.45 9.36 8.91
N VAL A 196 -6.95 8.75 7.85
CA VAL A 196 -7.77 8.21 6.76
C VAL A 196 -8.33 6.84 7.16
N THR A 197 -9.59 6.59 6.79
CA THR A 197 -10.19 5.25 6.86
C THR A 197 -10.38 4.73 5.44
N CYS A 198 -9.79 3.57 5.11
CA CYS A 198 -10.05 2.85 3.87
C CYS A 198 -10.74 1.53 4.19
N ASP A 199 -11.83 1.21 3.49
CA ASP A 199 -12.52 -0.07 3.59
C ASP A 199 -12.81 -0.57 2.17
N THR A 200 -11.87 -1.32 1.63
CA THR A 200 -11.87 -1.66 0.22
C THR A 200 -11.59 -3.15 -0.04
N ASN A 201 -11.69 -3.55 -1.28
CA ASN A 201 -11.51 -4.95 -1.66
C ASN A 201 -10.07 -5.28 -2.04
N ARG A 202 -9.34 -4.33 -2.63
CA ARG A 202 -7.94 -4.48 -3.06
C ARG A 202 -7.06 -3.41 -2.41
N ASP A 203 -5.94 -3.01 -3.01
CA ASP A 203 -4.96 -2.12 -2.40
C ASP A 203 -5.61 -0.87 -1.77
N GLY A 204 -5.33 -0.64 -0.49
CA GLY A 204 -5.83 0.52 0.22
C GLY A 204 -4.98 1.76 -0.09
N ILE A 205 -3.80 1.84 0.49
CA ILE A 205 -2.85 2.94 0.29
C ILE A 205 -1.61 2.40 -0.42
N ASP A 206 -1.46 2.73 -1.69
CA ASP A 206 -0.32 2.35 -2.53
C ASP A 206 0.60 3.55 -2.76
N ILE A 207 1.82 3.47 -2.21
CA ILE A 207 2.85 4.50 -2.27
C ILE A 207 3.99 3.95 -3.13
N ASP A 208 4.09 4.45 -4.37
CA ASP A 208 5.01 3.95 -5.37
C ASP A 208 5.98 5.03 -5.81
N CYS A 209 7.29 4.77 -5.76
CA CYS A 209 8.31 5.72 -6.20
C CYS A 209 8.23 7.09 -5.48
N CYS A 210 7.97 7.10 -4.16
CA CYS A 210 7.76 8.32 -3.39
C CYS A 210 8.90 8.60 -2.40
N GLU A 211 9.23 9.87 -2.21
CA GLU A 211 10.18 10.33 -1.21
C GLU A 211 9.50 11.17 -0.13
N ARG A 212 9.92 11.00 1.13
CA ARG A 212 9.41 11.78 2.29
C ARG A 212 7.90 11.66 2.47
N ALA A 213 7.45 10.41 2.63
CA ALA A 213 6.05 10.11 2.87
C ALA A 213 5.79 9.76 4.35
N VAL A 214 4.69 10.25 4.89
CA VAL A 214 4.20 9.93 6.23
C VAL A 214 2.77 9.40 6.13
N VAL A 215 2.55 8.18 6.66
CA VAL A 215 1.22 7.58 6.84
C VAL A 215 1.00 7.37 8.32
N ARG A 216 0.04 8.03 8.92
CA ARG A 216 -0.20 7.92 10.37
C ARG A 216 -1.65 7.98 10.77
N ASN A 217 -1.98 7.32 11.89
CA ASN A 217 -3.32 7.30 12.46
C ASN A 217 -4.40 6.83 11.45
N CYS A 218 -4.04 5.94 10.52
CA CYS A 218 -4.94 5.44 9.50
C CYS A 218 -5.52 4.08 9.90
N ARG A 219 -6.75 3.81 9.45
CA ARG A 219 -7.41 2.51 9.56
C ARG A 219 -7.67 1.99 8.16
N VAL A 220 -7.02 0.89 7.78
CA VAL A 220 -7.08 0.40 6.40
C VAL A 220 -7.48 -1.06 6.38
N ASN A 221 -8.63 -1.34 5.83
CA ASN A 221 -9.16 -2.67 5.58
C ASN A 221 -9.05 -3.02 4.10
N SER A 222 -8.41 -4.13 3.80
CA SER A 222 -8.38 -4.70 2.45
C SER A 222 -8.52 -6.20 2.50
N LEU A 223 -9.62 -6.73 1.96
CA LEU A 223 -9.90 -8.16 2.03
C LEU A 223 -8.97 -8.98 1.13
N ASN A 224 -8.73 -8.52 -0.10
CA ASN A 224 -8.12 -9.33 -1.15
C ASN A 224 -6.77 -8.84 -1.64
N ASP A 225 -6.24 -7.77 -1.05
CA ASP A 225 -4.91 -7.24 -1.37
C ASP A 225 -4.31 -6.48 -0.18
N ASP A 226 -3.22 -5.77 -0.38
CA ASP A 226 -2.46 -5.13 0.69
C ASP A 226 -3.19 -3.87 1.23
N ALA A 227 -3.22 -3.67 2.54
CA ALA A 227 -3.85 -2.49 3.13
C ALA A 227 -2.99 -1.23 2.93
N ILE A 228 -1.71 -1.31 3.27
CA ILE A 228 -0.73 -0.24 3.02
C ILE A 228 0.46 -0.89 2.34
N VAL A 229 0.77 -0.45 1.13
CA VAL A 229 1.87 -1.02 0.36
C VAL A 229 2.82 0.04 -0.17
N LEU A 230 4.11 -0.22 -0.02
CA LEU A 230 5.18 0.56 -0.61
C LEU A 230 5.71 -0.19 -1.83
N LYS A 231 5.80 0.48 -2.96
CA LYS A 231 6.38 -0.02 -4.21
C LYS A 231 7.49 0.93 -4.68
N CYS A 232 8.36 0.46 -5.51
CA CYS A 232 9.32 1.27 -6.26
C CYS A 232 9.39 0.73 -7.68
N SER A 233 8.27 0.83 -8.37
CA SER A 233 8.02 0.22 -9.66
C SER A 233 8.74 0.93 -10.82
N TYR A 234 8.58 0.41 -12.04
CA TYR A 234 9.03 1.07 -13.26
C TYR A 234 7.90 1.89 -13.93
N ALA A 235 6.83 2.22 -13.20
CA ALA A 235 5.65 2.89 -13.75
C ALA A 235 5.94 4.30 -14.29
N LEU A 236 6.94 4.98 -13.74
CA LEU A 236 7.40 6.30 -14.22
C LEU A 236 8.25 6.22 -15.51
N GLY A 237 8.64 5.02 -15.96
CA GLY A 237 9.54 4.83 -17.10
C GLY A 237 11.02 4.90 -16.74
N TRP A 238 11.34 5.04 -15.47
CA TRP A 238 12.69 5.02 -14.90
C TRP A 238 12.64 4.56 -13.44
N PRO A 239 13.76 3.98 -12.92
CA PRO A 239 13.77 3.47 -11.56
C PRO A 239 13.90 4.61 -10.56
N LYS A 240 12.83 4.94 -9.81
CA LYS A 240 12.84 5.88 -8.69
C LYS A 240 12.68 5.09 -7.38
N PRO A 241 13.48 5.36 -6.34
CA PRO A 241 13.31 4.71 -5.06
C PRO A 241 12.04 5.18 -4.34
N THR A 242 11.56 4.35 -3.42
CA THR A 242 10.67 4.75 -2.34
C THR A 242 11.49 4.84 -1.07
N GLU A 243 11.67 6.06 -0.55
CA GLU A 243 12.58 6.30 0.55
C GLU A 243 12.11 7.41 1.51
N HIS A 244 12.70 7.42 2.73
CA HIS A 244 12.30 8.33 3.80
C HIS A 244 10.81 8.23 4.14
N VAL A 245 10.31 7.00 4.30
CA VAL A 245 8.89 6.73 4.60
C VAL A 245 8.69 6.38 6.06
N LEU A 246 7.70 6.99 6.68
CA LEU A 246 7.24 6.67 8.03
C LEU A 246 5.79 6.16 7.98
N ILE A 247 5.56 4.93 8.45
CA ILE A 247 4.23 4.38 8.71
C ILE A 247 4.11 4.18 10.21
N GLU A 248 3.18 4.90 10.86
CA GLU A 248 3.04 4.81 12.31
C GLU A 248 1.59 4.94 12.79
N ASP A 249 1.31 4.30 13.94
CA ASP A 249 0.00 4.38 14.58
C ASP A 249 -1.16 3.97 13.67
N CYS A 250 -0.94 3.00 12.77
CA CYS A 250 -1.93 2.52 11.82
C CYS A 250 -2.53 1.18 12.23
N GLU A 251 -3.80 0.96 11.87
CA GLU A 251 -4.49 -0.31 12.00
C GLU A 251 -4.79 -0.88 10.62
N VAL A 252 -4.40 -2.14 10.39
CA VAL A 252 -4.64 -2.84 9.12
C VAL A 252 -5.41 -4.13 9.36
N SER A 253 -6.29 -4.49 8.42
CA SER A 253 -7.17 -5.66 8.57
C SER A 253 -7.64 -6.23 7.23
N GLY A 254 -8.18 -7.45 7.28
CA GLY A 254 -8.79 -8.17 6.15
C GLY A 254 -10.24 -8.55 6.41
N TYR A 255 -11.03 -7.69 7.02
CA TYR A 255 -12.46 -7.89 7.25
C TYR A 255 -13.25 -7.84 5.92
N ASP A 256 -14.49 -8.33 5.96
CA ASP A 256 -15.42 -8.18 4.85
C ASP A 256 -15.57 -6.70 4.47
N VAL A 257 -15.59 -6.41 3.17
CA VAL A 257 -15.64 -5.03 2.66
C VAL A 257 -16.90 -4.30 3.13
N GLY A 258 -16.71 -3.10 3.67
CA GLY A 258 -17.74 -2.26 4.25
C GLY A 258 -17.90 -2.45 5.76
N SER A 259 -17.42 -3.57 6.32
CA SER A 259 -17.64 -3.90 7.73
C SER A 259 -16.73 -3.15 8.69
N LEU A 260 -15.61 -2.61 8.23
CA LEU A 260 -14.80 -1.69 9.04
C LEU A 260 -15.54 -0.36 9.25
N VAL A 261 -16.16 0.18 8.20
CA VAL A 261 -16.85 1.47 8.26
C VAL A 261 -18.17 1.37 9.04
N ASP A 262 -18.92 0.28 8.91
CA ASP A 262 -20.14 0.08 9.68
C ASP A 262 -19.88 -0.40 11.13
N GLY A 263 -18.62 -0.70 11.45
CA GLY A 263 -18.18 -1.11 12.79
C GLY A 263 -18.46 -2.55 13.15
N THR A 264 -18.99 -3.38 12.24
CA THR A 264 -19.29 -4.80 12.50
C THR A 264 -18.08 -5.70 12.42
N CYS A 265 -17.02 -5.32 11.67
CA CYS A 265 -15.77 -6.04 11.50
C CYS A 265 -15.98 -7.54 11.24
N THR A 266 -16.86 -7.87 10.29
CA THR A 266 -17.21 -9.26 10.00
C THR A 266 -16.12 -10.00 9.24
N THR A 267 -16.06 -11.32 9.44
CA THR A 267 -15.04 -12.22 8.84
C THR A 267 -15.72 -13.41 8.19
N ARG A 268 -16.72 -13.17 7.34
CA ARG A 268 -17.48 -14.22 6.65
C ARG A 268 -16.75 -14.77 5.44
N THR A 269 -15.90 -13.95 4.85
CA THR A 269 -15.08 -14.33 3.70
C THR A 269 -13.71 -14.76 4.18
N ASP A 270 -13.45 -16.05 4.19
CA ASP A 270 -12.20 -16.60 4.73
C ASP A 270 -11.04 -16.57 3.77
N ARG A 271 -11.24 -16.22 2.50
CA ARG A 271 -10.23 -16.40 1.47
C ARG A 271 -10.15 -15.24 0.50
N ALA A 272 -8.93 -14.73 0.31
CA ALA A 272 -8.58 -13.91 -0.82
C ALA A 272 -8.71 -14.70 -2.15
N PRO A 273 -8.73 -14.05 -3.33
CA PRO A 273 -8.82 -14.74 -4.62
C PRO A 273 -7.75 -15.80 -4.87
N ASP A 274 -6.58 -15.68 -4.24
CA ASP A 274 -5.53 -16.67 -4.26
C ASP A 274 -5.79 -17.88 -3.33
N GLY A 275 -6.87 -17.85 -2.56
CA GLY A 275 -7.30 -18.92 -1.68
C GLY A 275 -6.55 -19.06 -0.37
N ASP A 276 -5.74 -18.06 0.05
CA ASP A 276 -4.88 -18.14 1.24
C ASP A 276 -5.28 -17.19 2.39
N GLY A 277 -6.55 -16.97 2.57
CA GLY A 277 -7.09 -16.07 3.60
C GLY A 277 -7.02 -14.59 3.21
N PRO A 278 -7.59 -13.70 4.03
CA PRO A 278 -7.60 -12.28 3.76
C PRO A 278 -6.18 -11.69 3.75
N THR A 279 -5.96 -10.68 2.91
CA THR A 279 -4.62 -10.08 2.74
C THR A 279 -4.37 -8.94 3.74
N GLY A 280 -4.93 -7.80 3.58
CA GLY A 280 -5.03 -6.67 4.51
C GLY A 280 -3.77 -6.29 5.30
N ARG A 281 -2.58 -6.44 4.75
CA ARG A 281 -1.30 -6.28 5.47
C ARG A 281 -0.57 -4.98 5.12
N ILE A 282 0.52 -4.70 5.84
CA ILE A 282 1.55 -3.75 5.41
C ILE A 282 2.62 -4.53 4.63
N LYS A 283 3.03 -4.00 3.47
CA LYS A 283 3.97 -4.68 2.58
C LYS A 283 4.93 -3.70 1.91
N LEU A 284 6.16 -4.12 1.67
CA LEU A 284 7.09 -3.56 0.69
C LEU A 284 7.16 -4.52 -0.50
N GLY A 285 6.99 -3.99 -1.71
CA GLY A 285 6.92 -4.80 -2.94
C GLY A 285 5.46 -5.03 -3.38
N THR A 286 5.19 -5.85 -4.35
CA THR A 286 6.06 -6.74 -5.12
C THR A 286 6.89 -6.00 -6.17
N GLU A 287 6.34 -4.96 -6.83
CA GLU A 287 7.04 -4.13 -7.80
C GLU A 287 8.23 -3.44 -7.13
N SER A 288 9.46 -3.75 -7.58
CA SER A 288 10.69 -3.38 -6.86
C SER A 288 11.87 -3.17 -7.82
N ASN A 289 11.83 -2.05 -8.54
CA ASN A 289 12.87 -1.66 -9.50
C ASN A 289 13.79 -0.54 -8.98
N GLY A 290 13.23 0.44 -8.23
CA GLY A 290 13.96 1.65 -7.86
C GLY A 290 14.77 1.56 -6.56
N GLY A 291 14.29 0.81 -5.57
CA GLY A 291 14.91 0.66 -4.26
C GLY A 291 14.00 1.02 -3.09
N PHE A 292 14.27 0.43 -1.92
CA PHE A 292 13.61 0.76 -0.65
C PHE A 292 14.66 1.14 0.37
N ARG A 293 14.62 2.37 0.91
CA ARG A 293 15.61 2.88 1.85
C ARG A 293 15.00 3.80 2.89
N HIS A 294 15.60 3.85 4.08
CA HIS A 294 15.18 4.77 5.16
C HIS A 294 13.68 4.66 5.48
N ILE A 295 13.17 3.41 5.63
CA ILE A 295 11.76 3.15 5.90
C ILE A 295 11.59 2.74 7.35
N THR A 296 10.65 3.41 8.04
CA THR A 296 10.28 3.10 9.42
C THR A 296 8.81 2.71 9.49
N ILE A 297 8.51 1.54 10.08
CA ILE A 297 7.15 1.07 10.38
C ILE A 297 7.07 0.82 11.88
N ARG A 298 6.17 1.52 12.58
CA ARG A 298 6.09 1.39 14.03
C ARG A 298 4.71 1.61 14.61
N ARG A 299 4.45 0.99 15.77
CA ARG A 299 3.17 1.11 16.52
C ARG A 299 1.95 0.82 15.66
N CYS A 300 2.05 -0.23 14.83
CA CYS A 300 0.95 -0.64 13.97
C CYS A 300 0.27 -1.92 14.49
N ARG A 301 -1.02 -2.04 14.21
CA ARG A 301 -1.83 -3.19 14.57
C ARG A 301 -2.32 -3.92 13.33
N PHE A 302 -2.18 -5.23 13.32
CA PHE A 302 -2.67 -6.13 12.27
C PHE A 302 -3.76 -7.03 12.86
N THR A 303 -4.90 -7.13 12.20
CA THR A 303 -6.00 -7.95 12.72
C THR A 303 -6.68 -8.70 11.58
N HIS A 304 -6.79 -10.04 11.71
CA HIS A 304 -7.44 -10.91 10.73
C HIS A 304 -6.92 -10.68 9.31
N CYS A 305 -5.61 -10.76 9.12
CA CYS A 305 -4.94 -10.50 7.84
C CYS A 305 -3.62 -11.27 7.74
N ARG A 306 -2.87 -11.09 6.66
CA ARG A 306 -1.49 -11.60 6.56
C ARG A 306 -0.54 -10.75 7.41
N GLY A 307 0.62 -11.31 7.74
CA GLY A 307 1.65 -10.58 8.48
C GLY A 307 2.45 -9.60 7.63
N LEU A 308 3.46 -8.97 8.23
CA LEU A 308 4.35 -8.03 7.56
C LEU A 308 5.17 -8.72 6.47
N ALA A 309 5.17 -8.16 5.26
CA ALA A 309 5.96 -8.62 4.13
C ALA A 309 6.97 -7.57 3.64
N LEU A 310 8.24 -7.96 3.52
CA LEU A 310 9.34 -7.15 3.00
C LEU A 310 9.93 -7.88 1.81
N GLU A 311 9.58 -7.45 0.60
CA GLU A 311 9.88 -8.17 -0.64
C GLU A 311 10.63 -7.29 -1.64
N THR A 312 11.68 -7.81 -2.26
CA THR A 312 12.34 -7.20 -3.41
C THR A 312 12.72 -8.29 -4.41
N VAL A 313 12.22 -8.19 -5.64
CA VAL A 313 12.29 -9.26 -6.63
C VAL A 313 12.58 -8.80 -8.07
N ASP A 314 12.62 -7.49 -8.32
CA ASP A 314 12.74 -6.92 -9.67
C ASP A 314 13.99 -6.04 -9.87
N GLY A 315 15.04 -6.29 -9.07
CA GLY A 315 16.33 -5.62 -9.25
C GLY A 315 16.64 -4.50 -8.23
N ALA A 316 15.72 -4.20 -7.31
CA ALA A 316 15.94 -3.17 -6.30
C ALA A 316 16.83 -3.62 -5.13
N GLU A 317 17.51 -2.66 -4.51
CA GLU A 317 18.11 -2.80 -3.19
C GLU A 317 17.12 -2.39 -2.11
N MET A 318 16.95 -3.25 -1.10
CA MET A 318 16.20 -2.97 0.12
C MET A 318 17.17 -2.90 1.29
N CYS A 319 17.30 -1.72 1.91
CA CYS A 319 18.19 -1.51 3.05
C CYS A 319 17.69 -0.40 3.97
N ASP A 320 18.26 -0.35 5.18
CA ASP A 320 17.86 0.60 6.23
C ASP A 320 16.35 0.58 6.52
N ILE A 321 15.83 -0.63 6.78
CA ILE A 321 14.44 -0.84 7.18
C ILE A 321 14.35 -1.02 8.68
N ARG A 322 13.52 -0.23 9.34
CA ARG A 322 13.32 -0.21 10.80
C ARG A 322 11.85 -0.52 11.11
N VAL A 323 11.61 -1.61 11.83
CA VAL A 323 10.27 -2.05 12.22
C VAL A 323 10.22 -2.23 13.73
N SER A 324 9.21 -1.65 14.39
CA SER A 324 9.06 -1.82 15.83
C SER A 324 7.61 -1.72 16.32
N GLU A 325 7.38 -2.31 17.49
CA GLU A 325 6.11 -2.16 18.22
C GLU A 325 4.88 -2.56 17.39
N LEU A 326 4.92 -3.75 16.78
CA LEU A 326 3.78 -4.30 16.07
C LEU A 326 2.99 -5.28 16.94
N VAL A 327 1.68 -5.15 16.91
CA VAL A 327 0.75 -6.09 17.53
C VAL A 327 -0.08 -6.74 16.42
N MET A 328 -0.02 -8.07 16.35
CA MET A 328 -0.69 -8.85 15.31
C MET A 328 -1.61 -9.90 15.95
N THR A 329 -2.84 -9.97 15.50
CA THR A 329 -3.85 -10.91 16.00
C THR A 329 -4.55 -11.61 14.85
N ASP A 330 -4.70 -12.93 14.96
CA ASP A 330 -5.37 -13.76 13.96
C ASP A 330 -4.74 -13.63 12.56
N ILE A 331 -3.45 -13.95 12.50
CA ILE A 331 -2.66 -13.86 11.25
C ILE A 331 -2.84 -15.14 10.44
N CYS A 332 -3.36 -15.01 9.23
CA CYS A 332 -3.70 -16.13 8.36
C CYS A 332 -2.58 -16.61 7.43
N ASN A 333 -1.40 -16.01 7.52
CA ASN A 333 -0.20 -16.34 6.75
C ASN A 333 1.05 -16.17 7.62
N SER A 334 2.25 -16.07 7.05
CA SER A 334 3.49 -15.82 7.79
C SER A 334 3.42 -14.51 8.59
N PRO A 335 3.75 -14.52 9.90
CA PRO A 335 3.79 -13.28 10.68
C PRO A 335 4.85 -12.28 10.20
N LEU A 336 5.96 -12.80 9.69
CA LEU A 336 7.07 -12.02 9.14
C LEU A 336 7.59 -12.73 7.88
N TYR A 337 7.56 -12.03 6.77
CA TYR A 337 8.09 -12.51 5.50
C TYR A 337 9.13 -11.54 4.95
N ILE A 338 10.38 -11.99 4.81
CA ILE A 338 11.46 -11.23 4.15
C ILE A 338 11.89 -12.04 2.93
N ARG A 339 11.69 -11.49 1.74
CA ARG A 339 11.96 -12.17 0.47
C ARG A 339 12.87 -11.34 -0.43
N LEU A 340 13.99 -11.94 -0.78
CA LEU A 340 14.76 -11.57 -1.95
C LEU A 340 14.47 -12.60 -3.03
N GLY A 341 13.93 -12.18 -4.16
CA GLY A 341 13.61 -13.04 -5.30
C GLY A 341 14.28 -12.58 -6.59
N ASN A 342 13.92 -13.25 -7.67
CA ASN A 342 14.49 -12.98 -8.99
C ASN A 342 13.38 -13.03 -10.07
N ARG A 343 12.26 -12.34 -9.82
CA ARG A 343 11.16 -12.23 -10.78
C ARG A 343 11.55 -11.40 -11.99
N MET A 344 12.33 -10.37 -11.76
CA MET A 344 12.96 -9.52 -12.76
C MET A 344 12.00 -8.95 -13.81
N ARG A 345 10.85 -8.45 -13.37
CA ARG A 345 9.98 -7.60 -14.21
C ARG A 345 10.61 -6.23 -14.33
N ALA A 346 11.62 -6.10 -15.17
CA ALA A 346 12.47 -4.93 -15.30
C ALA A 346 13.01 -4.83 -16.73
N PRO A 347 13.41 -3.63 -17.19
CA PRO A 347 14.17 -3.47 -18.42
C PRO A 347 15.48 -4.27 -18.43
N GLU A 348 15.99 -4.48 -19.63
CA GLU A 348 17.31 -5.10 -19.81
C GLU A 348 18.41 -4.28 -19.10
N GLY A 349 19.35 -4.95 -18.46
CA GLY A 349 20.45 -4.31 -17.72
C GLY A 349 20.19 -4.11 -16.22
N PHE A 350 19.01 -4.44 -15.68
CA PHE A 350 18.81 -4.49 -14.24
C PHE A 350 19.62 -5.61 -13.60
N HIS A 351 20.14 -5.37 -12.40
CA HIS A 351 20.89 -6.34 -11.61
C HIS A 351 19.95 -7.09 -10.64
N ALA A 352 20.43 -8.24 -10.12
CA ALA A 352 19.71 -8.97 -9.09
C ALA A 352 19.46 -8.09 -7.85
N SER A 353 18.27 -8.23 -7.26
CA SER A 353 17.87 -7.55 -6.04
C SER A 353 18.85 -7.78 -4.88
N LYS A 354 18.89 -6.87 -3.90
CA LYS A 354 19.68 -7.01 -2.68
C LYS A 354 18.83 -6.71 -1.45
N VAL A 355 19.09 -7.42 -0.35
CA VAL A 355 18.45 -7.18 0.95
C VAL A 355 19.51 -7.14 2.03
N SER A 356 19.57 -6.04 2.78
CA SER A 356 20.48 -5.88 3.92
C SER A 356 19.99 -4.84 4.91
N ASP A 357 20.61 -4.79 6.10
CA ASP A 357 20.36 -3.80 7.16
C ASP A 357 18.89 -3.66 7.54
N ILE A 358 18.25 -4.77 7.91
CA ILE A 358 16.88 -4.80 8.42
C ILE A 358 16.91 -4.98 9.94
N ARG A 359 16.22 -4.12 10.67
CA ARG A 359 16.10 -4.18 12.14
C ARG A 359 14.63 -4.22 12.53
N ILE A 360 14.24 -5.31 13.19
CA ILE A 360 12.86 -5.57 13.63
C ILE A 360 12.88 -5.78 15.14
N SER A 361 12.02 -5.11 15.89
CA SER A 361 11.94 -5.27 17.32
C SER A 361 10.54 -5.11 17.90
N ASP A 362 10.33 -5.70 19.07
CA ASP A 362 9.13 -5.48 19.88
C ASP A 362 7.85 -5.90 19.16
N ILE A 363 7.83 -7.13 18.67
CA ILE A 363 6.73 -7.71 17.90
C ILE A 363 5.95 -8.71 18.76
N HIS A 364 4.63 -8.56 18.81
CA HIS A 364 3.73 -9.44 19.54
C HIS A 364 2.68 -10.02 18.60
N VAL A 365 2.69 -11.36 18.44
CA VAL A 365 1.78 -12.06 17.51
C VAL A 365 0.99 -13.14 18.24
N THR A 366 -0.32 -13.17 18.04
CA THR A 366 -1.21 -14.21 18.58
C THR A 366 -2.10 -14.78 17.48
N GLY A 367 -2.25 -16.13 17.49
CA GLY A 367 -3.13 -16.81 16.55
C GLY A 367 -2.59 -16.89 15.11
N ALA A 368 -1.26 -16.99 14.97
CA ALA A 368 -0.64 -17.14 13.64
C ALA A 368 -0.97 -18.50 13.01
N ASP A 369 -1.11 -18.54 11.68
CA ASP A 369 -1.40 -19.74 10.89
C ASP A 369 -0.35 -20.82 11.15
N SER A 370 -0.81 -22.06 11.21
CA SER A 370 0.05 -23.21 11.49
C SER A 370 0.99 -23.55 10.33
N ARG A 371 0.57 -23.31 9.08
CA ARG A 371 1.29 -23.74 7.89
C ARG A 371 2.61 -22.99 7.69
N TYR A 372 2.65 -21.74 8.13
CA TYR A 372 3.74 -20.80 7.83
C TYR A 372 4.53 -20.41 9.07
N ALA A 373 5.84 -20.53 8.99
CA ALA A 373 6.78 -19.94 9.94
C ALA A 373 7.01 -18.45 9.65
N CYS A 374 7.72 -17.75 10.51
CA CYS A 374 8.43 -16.53 10.11
C CYS A 374 9.49 -16.91 9.06
N LEU A 375 9.44 -16.31 7.88
CA LEU A 375 10.20 -16.72 6.72
C LEU A 375 11.22 -15.65 6.31
N ILE A 376 12.50 -16.05 6.18
CA ILE A 376 13.55 -15.20 5.61
C ILE A 376 14.19 -15.99 4.48
N ALA A 377 13.99 -15.57 3.23
CA ALA A 377 14.38 -16.34 2.06
C ALA A 377 15.07 -15.48 1.00
N GLY A 378 16.34 -15.78 0.77
CA GLY A 378 17.10 -15.32 -0.40
C GLY A 378 16.99 -16.27 -1.57
N VAL A 379 17.92 -16.16 -2.51
CA VAL A 379 18.07 -17.06 -3.65
C VAL A 379 19.50 -17.60 -3.72
N GLU A 380 19.71 -18.68 -4.43
CA GLU A 380 21.03 -19.28 -4.57
C GLU A 380 22.05 -18.25 -5.11
N GLY A 381 23.20 -18.18 -4.45
CA GLY A 381 24.26 -17.22 -4.80
C GLY A 381 23.97 -15.76 -4.43
N ASN A 382 22.75 -15.43 -3.98
CA ASN A 382 22.38 -14.06 -3.57
C ASN A 382 21.54 -14.09 -2.28
N PRO A 383 22.20 -14.19 -1.11
CA PRO A 383 21.51 -14.31 0.16
C PRO A 383 20.97 -12.97 0.69
N VAL A 384 19.92 -13.07 1.49
CA VAL A 384 19.49 -12.00 2.40
C VAL A 384 20.58 -11.79 3.46
N ARG A 385 20.98 -10.54 3.75
CA ARG A 385 22.06 -10.22 4.69
C ARG A 385 21.64 -9.27 5.79
N ASP A 386 22.35 -9.37 6.92
CA ASP A 386 22.30 -8.43 8.04
C ASP A 386 20.90 -8.09 8.52
N VAL A 387 20.14 -9.11 8.92
CA VAL A 387 18.82 -8.96 9.53
C VAL A 387 18.91 -9.21 11.03
N THR A 388 18.37 -8.31 11.83
CA THR A 388 18.22 -8.51 13.27
C THR A 388 16.76 -8.44 13.65
N VAL A 389 16.26 -9.49 14.29
CA VAL A 389 14.95 -9.55 14.95
C VAL A 389 15.17 -9.65 16.44
N ARG A 390 14.57 -8.76 17.22
CA ARG A 390 14.74 -8.68 18.67
C ARG A 390 13.40 -8.55 19.39
N ASN A 391 13.30 -9.19 20.57
CA ASN A 391 12.12 -9.11 21.44
C ASN A 391 10.82 -9.42 20.67
N MET A 392 10.75 -10.61 20.07
CA MET A 392 9.58 -11.07 19.32
C MET A 392 8.91 -12.23 20.02
N TYR A 393 7.62 -12.10 20.28
CA TYR A 393 6.74 -13.16 20.74
C TYR A 393 5.79 -13.58 19.62
N VAL A 394 5.71 -14.89 19.35
CA VAL A 394 4.74 -15.44 18.40
C VAL A 394 4.08 -16.68 18.98
N ARG A 395 2.76 -16.69 19.00
CA ARG A 395 1.94 -17.83 19.32
C ARG A 395 1.22 -18.34 18.07
N PHE A 396 1.72 -19.46 17.55
CA PHE A 396 1.13 -20.14 16.39
C PHE A 396 -0.02 -21.05 16.82
N ARG A 397 -0.92 -21.37 15.89
CA ARG A 397 -1.98 -22.36 16.15
C ARG A 397 -1.44 -23.77 16.35
N GLY A 398 -0.37 -24.15 15.63
CA GLY A 398 0.26 -25.47 15.69
C GLY A 398 -0.59 -26.56 15.03
N GLY A 399 -0.28 -27.82 15.33
CA GLY A 399 -1.05 -28.98 14.88
C GLY A 399 -0.62 -29.58 13.54
N VAL A 400 0.50 -29.13 12.96
CA VAL A 400 1.03 -29.67 11.70
C VAL A 400 1.94 -30.88 12.01
N THR A 401 1.76 -31.94 11.25
CA THR A 401 2.57 -33.16 11.34
C THR A 401 3.71 -33.17 10.32
N LEU A 402 4.72 -34.00 10.54
CA LEU A 402 5.78 -34.25 9.55
C LEU A 402 5.23 -34.88 8.26
N GLU A 403 4.13 -35.61 8.35
CA GLU A 403 3.44 -36.14 7.19
C GLU A 403 2.78 -35.05 6.35
N ASP A 404 2.14 -34.08 7.00
CA ASP A 404 1.56 -32.93 6.30
C ASP A 404 2.62 -32.11 5.52
N VAL A 405 3.81 -31.94 6.12
CA VAL A 405 4.95 -31.32 5.42
C VAL A 405 5.40 -32.11 4.22
N ARG A 406 5.57 -33.46 4.37
CA ARG A 406 6.03 -34.32 3.29
C ARG A 406 5.04 -34.37 2.14
N GLU A 407 3.75 -34.45 2.45
CA GLU A 407 2.67 -34.55 1.47
C GLU A 407 2.07 -33.20 1.08
N GLN A 408 2.52 -32.12 1.70
CA GLN A 408 2.00 -30.76 1.50
C GLN A 408 0.47 -30.69 1.70
N ARG A 409 -0.07 -31.40 2.71
CA ARG A 409 -1.49 -31.43 3.04
C ARG A 409 -1.94 -30.06 3.54
N GLY A 410 -3.03 -29.51 2.96
CA GLY A 410 -3.52 -28.18 3.28
C GLY A 410 -2.73 -27.03 2.66
N ARG A 411 -1.79 -27.35 1.77
CA ARG A 411 -1.12 -26.37 0.93
C ARG A 411 -2.12 -25.59 0.08
N ASN A 412 -1.85 -24.32 -0.15
CA ASN A 412 -2.65 -23.51 -1.06
C ASN A 412 -2.52 -24.04 -2.51
N PRO A 413 -3.62 -24.52 -3.14
CA PRO A 413 -3.56 -25.07 -4.50
C PRO A 413 -3.30 -24.00 -5.58
N PHE A 414 -3.47 -22.71 -5.28
CA PHE A 414 -3.21 -21.62 -6.22
C PHE A 414 -1.72 -21.55 -6.59
N PHE A 415 -0.85 -21.81 -5.62
CA PHE A 415 0.59 -21.88 -5.84
C PHE A 415 1.04 -23.31 -6.07
N ILE A 416 0.97 -23.77 -7.32
CA ILE A 416 1.48 -25.08 -7.73
C ILE A 416 2.97 -24.92 -8.06
N PRO A 417 3.91 -25.48 -7.29
CA PRO A 417 5.34 -25.27 -7.50
C PRO A 417 5.81 -25.67 -8.88
N GLU A 418 5.43 -26.84 -9.32
CA GLU A 418 5.96 -27.48 -10.50
C GLU A 418 5.53 -26.81 -11.81
N ALA A 419 4.34 -26.20 -11.85
CA ALA A 419 3.81 -25.55 -13.05
C ALA A 419 4.20 -24.08 -13.19
N ARG A 420 4.68 -23.44 -12.11
CA ARG A 420 4.97 -22.00 -12.08
C ARG A 420 6.40 -21.66 -11.65
N GLN A 421 7.20 -22.64 -11.25
CA GLN A 421 8.58 -22.45 -10.86
C GLN A 421 9.50 -22.48 -12.08
N GLN A 422 10.00 -21.32 -12.45
CA GLN A 422 11.27 -21.26 -13.16
C GLN A 422 12.35 -21.06 -12.08
N GLY A 423 13.22 -22.06 -11.91
CA GLY A 423 14.22 -22.11 -10.83
C GLY A 423 13.88 -23.09 -9.69
N GLN A 424 14.90 -23.54 -8.98
CA GLN A 424 14.78 -24.62 -7.98
C GLN A 424 13.93 -24.25 -6.75
N HIS A 425 13.71 -22.95 -6.46
CA HIS A 425 13.01 -22.47 -5.27
C HIS A 425 11.95 -21.38 -5.57
N GLY A 426 11.40 -21.38 -6.77
CA GLY A 426 10.39 -20.36 -7.14
C GLY A 426 10.94 -18.94 -7.19
N GLU A 427 12.20 -18.77 -7.52
CA GLU A 427 12.92 -17.49 -7.52
C GLU A 427 12.28 -16.44 -8.41
N ALA A 428 11.74 -16.90 -9.56
CA ALA A 428 11.04 -16.06 -10.53
C ALA A 428 9.53 -15.96 -10.30
N ASN A 429 9.01 -16.59 -9.24
CA ASN A 429 7.59 -16.57 -8.94
C ASN A 429 7.18 -15.28 -8.21
N TYR A 430 5.86 -15.08 -8.14
CA TYR A 430 5.27 -14.08 -7.25
C TYR A 430 5.65 -14.41 -5.80
N PRO A 431 6.25 -13.46 -5.05
CA PRO A 431 6.74 -13.71 -3.70
C PRO A 431 5.58 -13.71 -2.71
N GLU A 432 5.17 -14.88 -2.29
CA GLU A 432 4.16 -15.06 -1.25
C GLU A 432 4.57 -16.24 -0.35
N PRO A 433 4.38 -16.19 0.97
CA PRO A 433 4.70 -17.32 1.85
C PRO A 433 4.09 -18.64 1.40
N SER A 434 2.85 -18.61 0.89
CA SER A 434 2.15 -19.79 0.35
C SER A 434 2.84 -20.42 -0.86
N ALA A 435 3.63 -19.66 -1.62
CA ALA A 435 4.42 -20.21 -2.73
C ALA A 435 5.53 -21.17 -2.26
N HIS A 436 5.97 -21.04 -1.00
CA HIS A 436 6.94 -21.94 -0.39
C HIS A 436 6.33 -23.24 0.17
N GLY A 437 5.01 -23.39 0.10
CA GLY A 437 4.28 -24.53 0.67
C GLY A 437 4.27 -24.54 2.21
N ILE A 438 3.88 -25.68 2.79
CA ILE A 438 3.93 -25.88 4.24
C ILE A 438 5.38 -25.94 4.68
N GLN A 439 5.73 -25.07 5.61
CA GLN A 439 7.12 -24.86 6.03
C GLN A 439 7.66 -26.04 6.84
N PRO A 440 8.97 -26.38 6.70
CA PRO A 440 9.60 -27.48 7.46
C PRO A 440 9.84 -27.15 8.94
N ALA A 441 9.57 -25.93 9.37
CA ALA A 441 9.60 -25.49 10.76
C ALA A 441 8.32 -24.71 11.10
N TRP A 442 7.97 -24.66 12.39
CA TRP A 442 6.81 -23.87 12.81
C TRP A 442 7.18 -22.47 13.31
N GLY A 443 8.42 -22.22 13.74
CA GLY A 443 8.85 -20.93 14.27
C GLY A 443 9.51 -20.04 13.22
N PHE A 444 10.72 -20.40 12.78
CA PHE A 444 11.44 -19.70 11.72
C PHE A 444 11.96 -20.68 10.67
N SER A 445 11.75 -20.35 9.41
CA SER A 445 12.39 -21.01 8.27
C SER A 445 13.27 -19.98 7.55
N ILE A 446 14.58 -20.24 7.52
CA ILE A 446 15.58 -19.31 6.98
C ILE A 446 16.39 -20.03 5.90
N SER A 447 16.37 -19.50 4.68
CA SER A 447 17.09 -20.06 3.55
C SER A 447 17.87 -19.01 2.77
N HIS A 448 19.05 -19.38 2.25
CA HIS A 448 19.92 -18.48 1.50
C HIS A 448 20.08 -17.12 2.21
N ALA A 449 20.61 -17.17 3.44
CA ALA A 449 20.73 -15.99 4.31
C ALA A 449 22.03 -15.98 5.09
N GLU A 450 22.57 -14.80 5.33
CA GLU A 450 23.82 -14.56 6.04
C GLU A 450 23.67 -13.49 7.10
N ASP A 451 24.41 -13.61 8.22
CA ASP A 451 24.47 -12.60 9.28
C ASP A 451 23.09 -12.30 9.91
N ILE A 452 22.30 -13.32 10.17
CA ILE A 452 20.99 -13.19 10.80
C ILE A 452 21.10 -13.31 12.33
N ARG A 453 20.49 -12.38 13.05
CA ARG A 453 20.45 -12.35 14.52
C ARG A 453 19.02 -12.38 15.02
N LEU A 454 18.64 -13.46 15.65
CA LEU A 454 17.36 -13.62 16.36
C LEU A 454 17.65 -13.51 17.87
N LYS A 455 17.25 -12.40 18.50
CA LYS A 455 17.54 -12.10 19.92
C LYS A 455 16.25 -12.04 20.74
N ASP A 456 16.24 -12.70 21.89
CA ASP A 456 15.10 -12.67 22.83
C ASP A 456 13.78 -13.10 22.15
N ILE A 457 13.86 -14.21 21.41
CA ILE A 457 12.73 -14.76 20.68
C ILE A 457 11.97 -15.76 21.56
N ARG A 458 10.67 -15.53 21.71
CA ARG A 458 9.75 -16.43 22.41
C ARG A 458 8.70 -16.94 21.42
N LEU A 459 8.64 -18.27 21.24
CA LEU A 459 7.76 -18.93 20.29
C LEU A 459 6.96 -20.00 21.03
N GLU A 460 5.66 -20.05 20.77
CA GLU A 460 4.73 -21.00 21.36
C GLU A 460 3.76 -21.53 20.30
N THR A 461 3.23 -22.73 20.53
CA THR A 461 2.12 -23.29 19.74
C THR A 461 0.95 -23.60 20.66
N ILE A 462 -0.29 -23.41 20.15
CA ILE A 462 -1.52 -23.77 20.89
C ILE A 462 -1.68 -25.29 20.90
N LEU A 463 -1.55 -25.93 19.73
CA LEU A 463 -1.57 -27.37 19.59
C LEU A 463 -0.14 -27.88 19.42
N PRO A 464 0.19 -29.10 19.87
CA PRO A 464 1.48 -29.71 19.57
C PRO A 464 1.77 -29.71 18.08
N ASP A 465 3.01 -29.37 17.69
CA ASP A 465 3.48 -29.35 16.30
C ASP A 465 4.70 -30.27 16.19
N GLU A 466 4.72 -31.16 15.22
CA GLU A 466 5.78 -32.15 15.07
C GLU A 466 7.05 -31.58 14.41
N ARG A 467 6.94 -30.42 13.78
CA ARG A 467 8.09 -29.78 13.12
C ARG A 467 9.06 -29.18 14.14
N PRO A 468 10.34 -29.04 13.78
CA PRO A 468 11.28 -28.29 14.59
C PRO A 468 10.88 -26.80 14.67
N VAL A 469 11.38 -26.11 15.70
CA VAL A 469 11.16 -24.67 15.87
C VAL A 469 11.86 -23.86 14.78
N PHE A 470 13.05 -24.29 14.38
CA PHE A 470 13.90 -23.63 13.39
C PHE A 470 14.28 -24.58 12.27
N HIS A 471 14.30 -24.05 11.05
CA HIS A 471 14.88 -24.69 9.88
C HIS A 471 15.87 -23.73 9.23
N PHE A 472 17.07 -24.19 8.92
CA PHE A 472 18.11 -23.40 8.27
C PHE A 472 18.63 -24.15 7.04
N GLU A 473 18.63 -23.50 5.90
CA GLU A 473 19.10 -24.06 4.63
C GLU A 473 20.01 -23.06 3.92
N ASN A 474 21.19 -23.47 3.50
CA ASN A 474 22.18 -22.63 2.81
C ASN A 474 22.41 -21.29 3.54
N THR A 475 22.67 -21.36 4.84
CA THR A 475 22.83 -20.19 5.70
C THR A 475 24.22 -20.08 6.27
N ARG A 476 24.65 -18.85 6.58
CA ARG A 476 25.93 -18.57 7.24
C ARG A 476 25.75 -17.55 8.38
N ASN A 477 26.44 -17.78 9.52
CA ASN A 477 26.45 -16.89 10.68
C ASN A 477 25.06 -16.55 11.23
N ILE A 478 24.24 -17.58 11.49
CA ILE A 478 22.95 -17.42 12.16
C ILE A 478 23.15 -17.49 13.67
N LYS A 479 22.68 -16.48 14.39
CA LYS A 479 22.75 -16.41 15.86
C LYS A 479 21.34 -16.34 16.44
N VAL A 480 21.02 -17.29 17.32
CA VAL A 480 19.72 -17.37 17.98
C VAL A 480 19.91 -17.31 19.48
N SER A 481 19.28 -16.35 20.16
CA SER A 481 19.07 -16.36 21.60
C SER A 481 17.57 -16.40 21.92
N ARG A 482 17.19 -17.26 22.84
CA ARG A 482 15.81 -17.41 23.29
C ARG A 482 15.65 -16.68 24.63
N ARG A 483 14.53 -16.02 24.83
CA ARG A 483 14.10 -15.58 26.14
C ARG A 483 13.59 -16.80 26.90
N GLN A 484 14.14 -17.05 28.10
CA GLN A 484 13.66 -18.10 29.00
C GLN A 484 12.25 -17.77 29.52
#